data_6c04dd1baaf425bbf529c804ac66ba27
#
_entry.id   6c04dd1baaf425bbf529c804ac66ba27
#
_cell.length_a   1.000
_cell.length_b   1.000
_cell.length_c   1.000
_cell.angle_alpha   90.00
_cell.angle_beta   90.00
_cell.angle_gamma   90.00
#
_symmetry.space_group_name_H-M   'P 1'
#
loop_
_entity.id
_entity.type
_entity.pdbx_description
1 polymer ?
#
loop_
_entity_poly.entity_id
_entity_poly.type
_entity_poly.pdbx_seq_one_letter_code
_entity_poly.pdbx_strand_id
1 'polypeptide(L)'
;GFCGETLSDHEDTLSVMRAVGYDYAYMFQYSERPGTLAALKYPDDIPAEEKTRRLNEIIALQNELSLESNRRDVGKTFKVLVEGPSRRDPADSCGRASNNKMCVFPAAVPEKGLSDCKAGDYVNVKVLSCTSATLICERV
;
A
#
# COMPACT_ATOMS: atom_id res chain seq x y z
N GLY A 1 4.64 -18.69 5.31
CA GLY A 1 5.58 -19.54 6.02
C GLY A 1 5.13 -19.86 7.45
N PHE A 2 3.81 -20.00 7.70
CA PHE A 2 3.31 -20.55 8.97
C PHE A 2 3.67 -22.04 9.09
N CYS A 3 3.73 -22.56 10.30
CA CYS A 3 4.09 -23.96 10.59
C CYS A 3 3.26 -24.95 9.76
N GLY A 4 3.92 -25.86 9.03
CA GLY A 4 3.28 -26.85 8.16
C GLY A 4 2.77 -26.31 6.82
N GLU A 5 2.97 -25.03 6.48
CA GLU A 5 2.56 -24.46 5.18
C GLU A 5 3.28 -25.16 4.03
N THR A 6 2.52 -25.81 3.16
CA THR A 6 3.04 -26.48 1.97
C THR A 6 3.29 -25.47 0.81
N LEU A 7 3.92 -25.94 -0.27
CA LEU A 7 4.04 -25.13 -1.49
C LEU A 7 2.65 -24.85 -2.09
N SER A 8 1.74 -25.84 -2.05
CA SER A 8 0.37 -25.66 -2.55
C SER A 8 -0.39 -24.56 -1.78
N ASP A 9 -0.25 -24.50 -0.45
CA ASP A 9 -0.89 -23.45 0.37
C ASP A 9 -0.35 -22.06 0.00
N HIS A 10 0.95 -21.96 -0.29
CA HIS A 10 1.54 -20.73 -0.77
C HIS A 10 1.01 -20.31 -2.16
N GLU A 11 0.90 -21.27 -3.10
CA GLU A 11 0.32 -21.04 -4.42
C GLU A 11 -1.15 -20.63 -4.33
N ASP A 12 -1.92 -21.23 -3.43
CA ASP A 12 -3.30 -20.84 -3.15
C ASP A 12 -3.38 -19.40 -2.62
N THR A 13 -2.46 -18.99 -1.75
CA THR A 13 -2.35 -17.60 -1.28
C THR A 13 -2.13 -16.64 -2.45
N LEU A 14 -1.20 -16.93 -3.36
CA LEU A 14 -0.96 -16.11 -4.55
C LEU A 14 -2.20 -16.09 -5.48
N SER A 15 -2.90 -17.21 -5.62
CA SER A 15 -4.11 -17.31 -6.44
C SER A 15 -5.25 -16.44 -5.89
N VAL A 16 -5.47 -16.45 -4.59
CA VAL A 16 -6.45 -15.59 -3.92
C VAL A 16 -6.10 -14.11 -4.09
N MET A 17 -4.83 -13.74 -3.94
CA MET A 17 -4.40 -12.35 -4.16
C MET A 17 -4.71 -11.87 -5.58
N ARG A 18 -4.45 -12.71 -6.60
CA ARG A 18 -4.79 -12.39 -8.00
C ARG A 18 -6.31 -12.29 -8.22
N ALA A 19 -7.07 -13.20 -7.64
CA ALA A 19 -8.53 -13.24 -7.80
C ALA A 19 -9.22 -12.04 -7.13
N VAL A 20 -8.76 -11.62 -5.96
CA VAL A 20 -9.32 -10.49 -5.21
C VAL A 20 -8.79 -9.15 -5.74
N GLY A 21 -7.51 -9.05 -6.14
CA GLY A 21 -6.89 -7.83 -6.63
C GLY A 21 -6.81 -6.75 -5.55
N TYR A 22 -6.23 -7.05 -4.41
CA TYR A 22 -6.08 -6.11 -3.30
C TYR A 22 -5.39 -4.80 -3.73
N ASP A 23 -5.94 -3.66 -3.32
CA ASP A 23 -5.32 -2.35 -3.55
C ASP A 23 -3.96 -2.23 -2.85
N TYR A 24 -3.84 -2.78 -1.64
CA TYR A 24 -2.59 -2.91 -0.88
C TYR A 24 -2.73 -4.01 0.18
N ALA A 25 -1.59 -4.52 0.65
CA ALA A 25 -1.53 -5.45 1.77
C ALA A 25 -0.29 -5.20 2.63
N TYR A 26 -0.38 -5.56 3.91
CA TYR A 26 0.77 -5.65 4.80
C TYR A 26 1.18 -7.11 4.90
N MET A 27 2.39 -7.41 4.48
CA MET A 27 2.86 -8.78 4.32
C MET A 27 4.03 -9.05 5.28
N PHE A 28 3.96 -10.17 5.99
CA PHE A 28 4.98 -10.58 6.94
C PHE A 28 5.20 -12.08 6.84
N GLN A 29 6.44 -12.52 7.04
CA GLN A 29 6.72 -13.94 7.27
C GLN A 29 6.34 -14.31 8.70
N TYR A 30 6.01 -15.58 8.92
CA TYR A 30 5.76 -16.08 10.26
C TYR A 30 7.00 -15.95 11.13
N SER A 31 6.78 -15.45 12.34
CA SER A 31 7.77 -15.37 13.41
C SER A 31 7.15 -15.92 14.68
N GLU A 32 7.77 -16.94 15.25
CA GLU A 32 7.31 -17.54 16.49
C GLU A 32 7.31 -16.52 17.63
N ARG A 33 6.21 -16.49 18.39
CA ARG A 33 6.07 -15.62 19.56
C ARG A 33 5.87 -16.48 20.79
N PRO A 34 6.78 -16.46 21.78
CA PRO A 34 6.66 -17.21 23.01
C PRO A 34 5.30 -16.99 23.72
N GLY A 35 4.73 -18.05 24.24
CA GLY A 35 3.45 -18.01 24.96
C GLY A 35 2.20 -18.04 24.07
N THR A 36 2.33 -18.06 22.75
CA THR A 36 1.19 -18.24 21.83
C THR A 36 0.85 -19.73 21.67
N LEU A 37 -0.42 -20.00 21.33
CA LEU A 37 -0.86 -21.37 21.04
C LEU A 37 -0.08 -22.00 19.88
N ALA A 38 0.29 -21.21 18.88
CA ALA A 38 1.10 -21.67 17.77
C ALA A 38 2.47 -22.17 18.23
N ALA A 39 3.19 -21.36 19.01
CA ALA A 39 4.51 -21.75 19.55
C ALA A 39 4.45 -22.97 20.49
N LEU A 40 3.30 -23.22 21.13
CA LEU A 40 3.13 -24.38 22.02
C LEU A 40 2.77 -25.66 21.28
N LYS A 41 2.06 -25.57 20.15
CA LYS A 41 1.49 -26.74 19.47
C LYS A 41 2.16 -27.11 18.16
N TYR A 42 2.77 -26.16 17.48
CA TYR A 42 3.30 -26.34 16.13
C TYR A 42 4.78 -25.99 16.10
N PRO A 43 5.66 -26.92 15.67
CA PRO A 43 7.07 -26.60 15.46
C PRO A 43 7.19 -25.62 14.27
N ASP A 44 8.11 -24.67 14.37
CA ASP A 44 8.46 -23.81 13.24
C ASP A 44 9.34 -24.59 12.27
N ASP A 45 8.70 -25.33 11.36
CA ASP A 45 9.29 -26.31 10.45
C ASP A 45 9.61 -25.76 9.06
N ILE A 46 9.27 -24.47 8.78
CA ILE A 46 9.60 -23.85 7.49
C ILE A 46 10.94 -23.14 7.59
N PRO A 47 11.94 -23.50 6.75
CA PRO A 47 13.24 -22.86 6.75
C PRO A 47 13.14 -21.35 6.52
N ALA A 48 13.99 -20.55 7.18
CA ALA A 48 13.97 -19.08 7.07
C ALA A 48 14.16 -18.59 5.63
N GLU A 49 14.99 -19.28 4.84
CA GLU A 49 15.19 -18.96 3.42
C GLU A 49 13.91 -19.14 2.60
N GLU A 50 13.15 -20.21 2.89
CA GLU A 50 11.88 -20.47 2.21
C GLU A 50 10.81 -19.44 2.61
N LYS A 51 10.73 -19.06 3.88
CA LYS A 51 9.85 -17.96 4.34
C LYS A 51 10.18 -16.67 3.61
N THR A 52 11.46 -16.34 3.49
CA THR A 52 11.92 -15.15 2.79
C THR A 52 11.59 -15.21 1.29
N ARG A 53 11.79 -16.36 0.64
CA ARG A 53 11.45 -16.57 -0.76
C ARG A 53 9.95 -16.34 -1.00
N ARG A 54 9.09 -17.00 -0.22
CA ARG A 54 7.63 -16.87 -0.31
C ARG A 54 7.17 -15.43 -0.05
N LEU A 55 7.72 -14.78 0.97
CA LEU A 55 7.40 -13.37 1.24
C LEU A 55 7.75 -12.46 0.07
N ASN A 56 8.93 -12.66 -0.56
CA ASN A 56 9.35 -11.87 -1.71
C ASN A 56 8.42 -12.06 -2.92
N GLU A 57 7.93 -13.27 -3.17
CA GLU A 57 6.93 -13.54 -4.22
C GLU A 57 5.61 -12.80 -3.95
N ILE A 58 5.12 -12.84 -2.71
CA ILE A 58 3.90 -12.13 -2.29
C ILE A 58 4.09 -10.61 -2.45
N ILE A 59 5.25 -10.07 -2.05
CA ILE A 59 5.56 -8.64 -2.20
C ILE A 59 5.58 -8.23 -3.68
N ALA A 60 6.23 -9.03 -4.53
CA ALA A 60 6.29 -8.75 -5.96
C ALA A 60 4.89 -8.72 -6.58
N LEU A 61 4.06 -9.74 -6.31
CA LEU A 61 2.69 -9.81 -6.79
C LEU A 61 1.85 -8.62 -6.28
N GLN A 62 1.94 -8.30 -4.98
CA GLN A 62 1.17 -7.18 -4.43
C GLN A 62 1.58 -5.84 -5.06
N ASN A 63 2.86 -5.63 -5.33
CA ASN A 63 3.32 -4.41 -6.02
C ASN A 63 2.73 -4.29 -7.43
N GLU A 64 2.62 -5.38 -8.17
CA GLU A 64 1.97 -5.43 -9.49
C GLU A 64 0.48 -5.07 -9.38
N LEU A 65 -0.25 -5.73 -8.47
CA LEU A 65 -1.68 -5.50 -8.25
C LEU A 65 -1.96 -4.07 -7.81
N SER A 66 -1.16 -3.54 -6.89
CA SER A 66 -1.28 -2.15 -6.41
C SER A 66 -1.03 -1.14 -7.53
N LEU A 67 -0.01 -1.38 -8.37
CA LEU A 67 0.27 -0.51 -9.51
C LEU A 67 -0.88 -0.54 -10.52
N GLU A 68 -1.42 -1.70 -10.82
CA GLU A 68 -2.57 -1.84 -11.72
C GLU A 68 -3.81 -1.13 -11.16
N SER A 69 -4.09 -1.31 -9.86
CA SER A 69 -5.18 -0.62 -9.18
C SER A 69 -5.00 0.91 -9.23
N ASN A 70 -3.79 1.40 -8.99
CA ASN A 70 -3.50 2.83 -9.01
C ASN A 70 -3.58 3.42 -10.43
N ARG A 71 -3.16 2.68 -11.46
CA ARG A 71 -3.30 3.09 -12.86
C ARG A 71 -4.75 3.33 -13.27
N ARG A 72 -5.71 2.57 -12.72
CA ARG A 72 -7.14 2.76 -12.97
C ARG A 72 -7.69 4.08 -12.42
N ASP A 73 -6.95 4.73 -11.52
CA ASP A 73 -7.34 6.00 -10.93
C ASP A 73 -6.71 7.22 -11.61
N VAL A 74 -5.79 7.04 -12.54
CA VAL A 74 -5.20 8.14 -13.32
C VAL A 74 -6.30 8.86 -14.11
N GLY A 75 -6.29 10.19 -14.03
CA GLY A 75 -7.29 11.07 -14.62
C GLY A 75 -8.53 11.34 -13.76
N LYS A 76 -8.76 10.55 -12.70
CA LYS A 76 -9.87 10.78 -11.77
C LYS A 76 -9.57 11.89 -10.78
N THR A 77 -10.63 12.47 -10.24
CA THR A 77 -10.57 13.47 -9.17
C THR A 77 -11.06 12.86 -7.85
N PHE A 78 -10.32 13.11 -6.79
CA PHE A 78 -10.64 12.65 -5.44
C PHE A 78 -10.67 13.81 -4.44
N LYS A 79 -11.53 13.70 -3.45
CA LYS A 79 -11.46 14.50 -2.23
C LYS A 79 -10.48 13.81 -1.28
N VAL A 80 -9.47 14.53 -0.81
CA VAL A 80 -8.38 14.02 0.01
C VAL A 80 -8.38 14.72 1.35
N LEU A 81 -8.26 13.94 2.44
CA LEU A 81 -7.93 14.46 3.76
C LEU A 81 -6.42 14.64 3.86
N VAL A 82 -5.97 15.86 4.06
CA VAL A 82 -4.54 16.20 4.21
C VAL A 82 -4.02 15.65 5.53
N GLU A 83 -2.94 14.87 5.48
CA GLU A 83 -2.27 14.33 6.67
C GLU A 83 -1.04 15.15 7.08
N GLY A 84 -0.45 15.91 6.15
CA GLY A 84 0.69 16.78 6.39
C GLY A 84 1.64 16.89 5.21
N PRO A 85 2.87 17.39 5.43
CA PRO A 85 3.88 17.49 4.39
C PRO A 85 4.31 16.12 3.87
N SER A 86 4.64 16.05 2.59
CA SER A 86 5.25 14.87 1.99
C SER A 86 6.65 14.62 2.57
N ARG A 87 6.99 13.34 2.81
CA ARG A 87 8.33 12.96 3.30
C ARG A 87 9.43 13.18 2.27
N ARG A 88 9.10 13.22 0.98
CA ARG A 88 10.08 13.37 -0.10
C ARG A 88 10.39 14.81 -0.42
N ASP A 89 9.36 15.66 -0.43
CA ASP A 89 9.47 17.07 -0.74
C ASP A 89 8.55 17.86 0.20
N PRO A 90 9.11 18.74 1.06
CA PRO A 90 8.31 19.59 1.94
C PRO A 90 7.41 20.60 1.22
N ALA A 91 7.65 20.88 -0.07
CA ALA A 91 6.77 21.72 -0.88
C ALA A 91 5.47 21.01 -1.27
N ASP A 92 5.44 19.67 -1.15
CA ASP A 92 4.27 18.86 -1.36
C ASP A 92 3.58 18.50 -0.05
N SER A 93 2.27 18.33 -0.12
CA SER A 93 1.44 17.71 0.92
C SER A 93 1.07 16.30 0.54
N CYS A 94 0.76 15.49 1.54
CA CYS A 94 0.21 14.16 1.35
C CYS A 94 -1.08 13.97 2.14
N GLY A 95 -1.89 13.03 1.70
CA GLY A 95 -3.15 12.70 2.36
C GLY A 95 -3.83 11.50 1.73
N ARG A 96 -4.96 11.08 2.32
CA ARG A 96 -5.70 9.91 1.86
C ARG A 96 -7.00 10.28 1.18
N ALA A 97 -7.21 9.66 0.03
CA ALA A 97 -8.50 9.69 -0.65
C ALA A 97 -9.53 8.78 0.04
N SER A 98 -10.80 8.87 -0.36
CA SER A 98 -11.90 8.06 0.21
C SER A 98 -11.70 6.55 0.06
N ASN A 99 -10.93 6.10 -0.92
CA ASN A 99 -10.51 4.71 -1.13
C ASN A 99 -9.25 4.32 -0.34
N ASN A 100 -8.82 5.16 0.60
CA ASN A 100 -7.64 5.00 1.45
C ASN A 100 -6.29 5.01 0.71
N LYS A 101 -6.25 5.36 -0.57
CA LYS A 101 -5.01 5.49 -1.33
C LYS A 101 -4.29 6.79 -0.97
N MET A 102 -2.96 6.69 -0.86
CA MET A 102 -2.10 7.83 -0.58
C MET A 102 -1.97 8.73 -1.82
N CYS A 103 -2.28 10.01 -1.65
CA CYS A 103 -2.10 11.05 -2.66
C CYS A 103 -0.98 12.00 -2.24
N VAL A 104 -0.14 12.41 -3.20
CA VAL A 104 0.86 13.46 -3.03
C VAL A 104 0.57 14.55 -4.05
N PHE A 105 0.58 15.81 -3.61
CA PHE A 105 0.18 16.96 -4.41
C PHE A 105 0.85 18.24 -3.87
N PRO A 106 1.04 19.30 -4.68
CA PRO A 106 1.59 20.58 -4.23
C PRO A 106 0.79 21.16 -3.07
N ALA A 107 1.47 21.59 -2.00
CA ALA A 107 0.82 22.18 -0.82
C ALA A 107 0.10 23.49 -1.16
N ALA A 108 0.72 24.32 -2.01
CA ALA A 108 0.13 25.53 -2.58
C ALA A 108 0.20 25.51 -4.10
N VAL A 109 -0.75 26.19 -4.76
CA VAL A 109 -0.76 26.41 -6.22
C VAL A 109 -1.17 27.86 -6.46
N PRO A 110 -0.24 28.83 -6.29
CA PRO A 110 -0.55 30.26 -6.35
C PRO A 110 -1.18 30.70 -7.65
N GLU A 111 -0.77 30.13 -8.77
CA GLU A 111 -1.32 30.42 -10.10
C GLU A 111 -2.80 30.01 -10.26
N LYS A 112 -3.30 29.11 -9.41
CA LYS A 112 -4.72 28.73 -9.31
C LYS A 112 -5.43 29.40 -8.13
N GLY A 113 -4.76 30.29 -7.38
CA GLY A 113 -5.31 30.93 -6.19
C GLY A 113 -5.45 29.98 -4.99
N LEU A 114 -4.78 28.82 -4.99
CA LEU A 114 -4.85 27.82 -3.93
C LEU A 114 -3.71 28.05 -2.94
N SER A 115 -4.05 28.51 -1.73
CA SER A 115 -3.11 28.69 -0.62
C SER A 115 -2.64 27.35 -0.05
N ASP A 116 -1.64 27.42 0.84
CA ASP A 116 -1.16 26.23 1.59
C ASP A 116 -2.30 25.49 2.30
N CYS A 117 -2.22 24.18 2.29
CA CYS A 117 -3.12 23.32 3.05
C CYS A 117 -2.43 22.72 4.27
N LYS A 118 -3.19 22.44 5.31
CA LYS A 118 -2.74 21.92 6.60
C LYS A 118 -3.32 20.54 6.85
N ALA A 119 -2.68 19.77 7.74
CA ALA A 119 -3.24 18.55 8.26
C ALA A 119 -4.66 18.77 8.81
N GLY A 120 -5.60 17.95 8.40
CA GLY A 120 -7.03 18.05 8.72
C GLY A 120 -7.88 18.78 7.66
N ASP A 121 -7.27 19.50 6.73
CA ASP A 121 -8.00 20.11 5.62
C ASP A 121 -8.47 19.05 4.60
N TYR A 122 -9.54 19.39 3.88
CA TYR A 122 -9.97 18.63 2.71
C TYR A 122 -9.66 19.40 1.42
N VAL A 123 -9.02 18.75 0.49
CA VAL A 123 -8.70 19.30 -0.84
C VAL A 123 -9.18 18.38 -1.94
N ASN A 124 -9.49 18.94 -3.12
CA ASN A 124 -9.73 18.13 -4.30
C ASN A 124 -8.44 18.04 -5.11
N VAL A 125 -8.16 16.81 -5.57
CA VAL A 125 -6.96 16.53 -6.37
C VAL A 125 -7.32 15.69 -7.57
N LYS A 126 -6.66 15.94 -8.70
CA LYS A 126 -6.74 15.13 -9.91
C LYS A 126 -5.48 14.29 -10.04
N VAL A 127 -5.64 13.00 -10.26
CA VAL A 127 -4.51 12.06 -10.40
C VAL A 127 -3.87 12.24 -11.77
N LEU A 128 -2.56 12.55 -11.80
CA LEU A 128 -1.76 12.70 -13.01
C LEU A 128 -0.99 11.42 -13.37
N SER A 129 -0.43 10.78 -12.36
CA SER A 129 0.35 9.54 -12.50
C SER A 129 0.35 8.75 -11.20
N CYS A 130 0.99 7.58 -11.19
CA CYS A 130 1.06 6.76 -9.98
C CYS A 130 2.31 5.90 -9.91
N THR A 131 2.61 5.45 -8.71
CA THR A 131 3.49 4.31 -8.40
C THR A 131 2.64 3.19 -7.81
N SER A 132 3.23 2.06 -7.42
CA SER A 132 2.52 1.02 -6.66
C SER A 132 2.04 1.50 -5.28
N ALA A 133 2.67 2.52 -4.70
CA ALA A 133 2.38 2.99 -3.34
C ALA A 133 1.59 4.31 -3.28
N THR A 134 1.58 5.13 -4.35
CA THR A 134 1.16 6.53 -4.25
C THR A 134 0.56 7.03 -5.57
N LEU A 135 -0.50 7.82 -5.46
CA LEU A 135 -1.06 8.62 -6.55
C LEU A 135 -0.38 9.99 -6.55
N ILE A 136 0.16 10.39 -7.69
CA ILE A 136 0.76 11.72 -7.90
C ILE A 136 -0.30 12.61 -8.52
N CYS A 137 -0.59 13.72 -7.85
CA CYS A 137 -1.78 14.52 -8.12
C CYS A 137 -1.45 16.00 -8.31
N GLU A 138 -2.38 16.71 -8.93
CA GLU A 138 -2.46 18.17 -8.89
C GLU A 138 -3.69 18.60 -8.08
N ARG A 139 -3.64 19.77 -7.44
CA ARG A 139 -4.81 20.38 -6.79
C ARG A 139 -5.71 21.04 -7.82
N VAL A 140 -7.02 20.84 -7.68
CA VAL A 140 -8.06 21.38 -8.56
C VAL A 140 -9.16 22.10 -7.77
#